data_c8e3eead254f00c7ca8dff2c073a4767
#
_entry.id   c8e3eead254f00c7ca8dff2c073a4767
#
_cell.length_a   1.000
_cell.length_b   1.000
_cell.length_c   1.000
_cell.angle_alpha   90.00
_cell.angle_beta   90.00
_cell.angle_gamma   90.00
#
_symmetry.space_group_name_H-M   'P 1'
#
loop_
_entity.id
_entity.type
_entity.pdbx_description
1 polymer ?
#
loop_
_entity_poly.entity_id
_entity_poly.type
_entity_poly.pdbx_seq_one_letter_code
_entity_poly.pdbx_strand_id
1 'polypeptide(L)'
;MEKKDLKPAIVFRYFEEVCQVPRPSKKEEKIRAYLLDFAQKHNLACKTDEAGNVLMSKPATAGKENLKTVILQSHMDMVCEKNKDTQHNFDTDPIETYIDGEWLKAKGTTLGADNGIGVATQLAVLASDDIEHGPIQCLFTVDEETGLTGAFALKEGFMDGDILINLDSEDEGELFIGCAGGAGTTAQFPCPMTAAPDGYFFFRVAVKGLTGGHSGDDINKNRANANKLLNRFLVQLMQKYDLHLCEIDGGNLHNAIPREAHAVCAVPMKDKESVRVDLNIYLSEVENEFAVTEPNLVMELESESPCAEVMQQDAMKNFLHSIYAVHNGVYAMSQDIPGLVETSSNLASIKQRDGKLVVVTSQRSSILSSRKDMSQMVSSAFLLGGAEVTTGDGYPGWKPNPSSEILQVSVESYKRLFATEPKIKAIHAGLECGLFLEKYPSLDMVSFGPTLRGVHSPDERMLIPTVDKFWRHLLDVLAHIPAKA
;
A
#
# COMPACT_ATOMS: atom_id res chain seq x y z
N MET A 1 -7.37 -33.18 1.52
CA MET A 1 -8.04 -32.69 0.30
C MET A 1 -7.03 -32.78 -0.83
N GLU A 2 -7.39 -33.28 -2.00
CA GLU A 2 -6.52 -33.27 -3.18
C GLU A 2 -6.90 -32.09 -4.08
N LYS A 3 -5.96 -31.55 -4.88
CA LYS A 3 -6.22 -30.40 -5.77
C LYS A 3 -7.44 -30.62 -6.71
N LYS A 4 -7.67 -31.85 -7.17
CA LYS A 4 -8.83 -32.21 -8.02
C LYS A 4 -10.19 -32.02 -7.35
N ASP A 5 -10.22 -31.97 -5.99
CA ASP A 5 -11.45 -31.86 -5.21
C ASP A 5 -11.79 -30.40 -4.86
N LEU A 6 -10.92 -29.44 -5.23
CA LEU A 6 -11.13 -28.03 -4.96
C LEU A 6 -12.40 -27.49 -5.65
N LYS A 7 -13.11 -26.62 -4.93
CA LYS A 7 -14.35 -25.98 -5.43
C LYS A 7 -14.23 -24.45 -5.29
N PRO A 8 -14.67 -23.71 -6.29
CA PRO A 8 -15.25 -24.13 -7.59
C PRO A 8 -14.16 -24.64 -8.55
N ALA A 9 -14.37 -25.81 -9.15
CA ALA A 9 -13.35 -26.50 -9.94
C ALA A 9 -12.84 -25.66 -11.14
N ILE A 10 -13.71 -24.86 -11.75
CA ILE A 10 -13.36 -24.03 -12.89
C ILE A 10 -12.38 -22.90 -12.50
N VAL A 11 -12.59 -22.25 -11.34
CA VAL A 11 -11.71 -21.17 -10.86
C VAL A 11 -10.34 -21.74 -10.48
N PHE A 12 -10.30 -22.85 -9.73
CA PHE A 12 -9.02 -23.46 -9.35
C PHE A 12 -8.25 -24.03 -10.55
N ARG A 13 -8.95 -24.54 -11.58
CA ARG A 13 -8.30 -24.93 -12.83
C ARG A 13 -7.58 -23.76 -13.49
N TYR A 14 -8.25 -22.62 -13.66
CA TYR A 14 -7.61 -21.44 -14.26
C TYR A 14 -6.53 -20.85 -13.33
N PHE A 15 -6.71 -20.93 -12.02
CA PHE A 15 -5.66 -20.49 -11.10
C PHE A 15 -4.39 -21.35 -11.26
N GLU A 16 -4.51 -22.66 -11.34
CA GLU A 16 -3.37 -23.55 -11.63
C GLU A 16 -2.75 -23.29 -13.00
N GLU A 17 -3.54 -22.99 -14.03
CA GLU A 17 -3.03 -22.58 -15.35
C GLU A 17 -2.24 -21.27 -15.25
N VAL A 18 -2.75 -20.27 -14.54
CA VAL A 18 -2.06 -18.98 -14.30
C VAL A 18 -0.75 -19.19 -13.52
N CYS A 19 -0.73 -20.10 -12.55
CA CYS A 19 0.49 -20.47 -11.80
C CYS A 19 1.57 -21.09 -12.71
N GLN A 20 1.21 -21.68 -13.85
CA GLN A 20 2.18 -22.20 -14.82
C GLN A 20 2.87 -21.10 -15.65
N VAL A 21 2.34 -19.87 -15.64
CA VAL A 21 2.81 -18.77 -16.46
C VAL A 21 3.60 -17.77 -15.64
N PRO A 22 4.92 -17.63 -15.83
CA PRO A 22 5.72 -16.57 -15.21
C PRO A 22 5.18 -15.18 -15.54
N ARG A 23 4.99 -14.35 -14.47
CA ARG A 23 4.38 -13.04 -14.58
C ARG A 23 4.92 -12.00 -13.58
N PRO A 24 6.25 -11.85 -13.46
CA PRO A 24 6.81 -10.80 -12.61
C PRO A 24 6.36 -9.42 -13.09
N SER A 25 6.18 -8.48 -12.18
CA SER A 25 5.91 -7.06 -12.52
C SER A 25 6.93 -6.53 -13.52
N LYS A 26 6.48 -5.79 -14.52
CA LYS A 26 7.27 -5.27 -15.66
C LYS A 26 7.79 -6.34 -16.65
N LYS A 27 7.35 -7.59 -16.52
CA LYS A 27 7.71 -8.71 -17.40
C LYS A 27 6.49 -9.60 -17.71
N GLU A 28 5.36 -8.97 -17.99
CA GLU A 28 4.06 -9.64 -18.15
C GLU A 28 3.82 -10.20 -19.55
N GLU A 29 4.81 -10.20 -20.45
CA GLU A 29 4.63 -10.64 -21.83
C GLU A 29 4.09 -12.08 -21.95
N LYS A 30 4.51 -12.98 -21.04
CA LYS A 30 4.07 -14.39 -21.06
C LYS A 30 2.62 -14.54 -20.64
N ILE A 31 2.21 -13.90 -19.55
CA ILE A 31 0.83 -13.95 -19.08
C ILE A 31 -0.10 -13.22 -20.06
N ARG A 32 0.34 -12.09 -20.65
CA ARG A 32 -0.39 -11.41 -21.70
C ARG A 32 -0.59 -12.30 -22.92
N ALA A 33 0.45 -13.01 -23.36
CA ALA A 33 0.33 -13.97 -24.47
C ALA A 33 -0.67 -15.10 -24.16
N TYR A 34 -0.65 -15.63 -22.93
CA TYR A 34 -1.63 -16.61 -22.44
C TYR A 34 -3.06 -16.06 -22.50
N LEU A 35 -3.29 -14.83 -22.03
CA LEU A 35 -4.60 -14.17 -22.07
C LEU A 35 -5.10 -13.97 -23.51
N LEU A 36 -4.23 -13.56 -24.43
CA LEU A 36 -4.61 -13.38 -25.84
C LEU A 36 -4.96 -14.72 -26.52
N ASP A 37 -4.19 -15.79 -26.24
CA ASP A 37 -4.50 -17.14 -26.72
C ASP A 37 -5.83 -17.66 -26.14
N PHE A 38 -6.10 -17.41 -24.86
CA PHE A 38 -7.37 -17.71 -24.22
C PHE A 38 -8.54 -17.00 -24.94
N ALA A 39 -8.42 -15.69 -25.20
CA ALA A 39 -9.46 -14.95 -25.91
C ALA A 39 -9.73 -15.53 -27.29
N GLN A 40 -8.70 -15.92 -28.05
CA GLN A 40 -8.83 -16.55 -29.36
C GLN A 40 -9.51 -17.91 -29.24
N LYS A 41 -9.14 -18.77 -28.32
CA LYS A 41 -9.74 -20.09 -28.10
C LYS A 41 -11.23 -20.03 -27.74
N HIS A 42 -11.64 -19.00 -27.01
CA HIS A 42 -13.02 -18.79 -26.59
C HIS A 42 -13.82 -17.85 -27.52
N ASN A 43 -13.26 -17.43 -28.68
CA ASN A 43 -13.87 -16.50 -29.63
C ASN A 43 -14.36 -15.19 -28.99
N LEU A 44 -13.59 -14.64 -28.01
CA LEU A 44 -13.92 -13.41 -27.34
C LEU A 44 -13.34 -12.19 -28.07
N ALA A 45 -14.10 -11.10 -28.11
CA ALA A 45 -13.55 -9.82 -28.53
C ALA A 45 -12.47 -9.38 -27.51
N CYS A 46 -11.27 -9.05 -28.01
CA CYS A 46 -10.13 -8.72 -27.19
C CYS A 46 -9.35 -7.55 -27.78
N LYS A 47 -8.90 -6.64 -26.95
CA LYS A 47 -7.99 -5.54 -27.33
C LYS A 47 -6.96 -5.29 -26.26
N THR A 48 -5.82 -4.70 -26.66
CA THR A 48 -4.74 -4.29 -25.77
C THR A 48 -4.46 -2.81 -25.96
N ASP A 49 -3.97 -2.15 -24.92
CA ASP A 49 -3.44 -0.78 -25.01
C ASP A 49 -1.90 -0.78 -25.17
N GLU A 50 -1.33 0.43 -25.23
CA GLU A 50 0.12 0.65 -25.39
C GLU A 50 0.94 0.19 -24.16
N ALA A 51 0.34 0.18 -22.96
CA ALA A 51 0.98 -0.29 -21.75
C ALA A 51 0.99 -1.82 -21.65
N GLY A 52 0.10 -2.48 -22.37
CA GLY A 52 -0.05 -3.93 -22.36
C GLY A 52 -1.24 -4.43 -21.53
N ASN A 53 -2.12 -3.53 -21.07
CA ASN A 53 -3.39 -3.94 -20.49
C ASN A 53 -4.22 -4.72 -21.51
N VAL A 54 -4.98 -5.71 -21.04
CA VAL A 54 -5.85 -6.54 -21.87
C VAL A 54 -7.30 -6.33 -21.46
N LEU A 55 -8.17 -6.09 -22.45
CA LEU A 55 -9.62 -6.03 -22.24
C LEU A 55 -10.30 -7.07 -23.10
N MET A 56 -11.03 -7.98 -22.48
CA MET A 56 -11.86 -8.98 -23.15
C MET A 56 -13.33 -8.66 -22.92
N SER A 57 -14.17 -8.87 -23.95
CA SER A 57 -15.61 -8.61 -23.85
C SER A 57 -16.41 -9.87 -24.13
N LYS A 58 -17.45 -10.10 -23.33
CA LYS A 58 -18.43 -11.17 -23.48
C LYS A 58 -19.82 -10.55 -23.58
N PRO A 59 -20.61 -10.90 -24.64
CA PRO A 59 -21.99 -10.41 -24.78
C PRO A 59 -22.86 -10.93 -23.62
N ALA A 60 -23.96 -10.24 -23.35
CA ALA A 60 -24.94 -10.66 -22.37
C ALA A 60 -25.53 -12.04 -22.69
N THR A 61 -25.97 -12.77 -21.68
CA THR A 61 -26.84 -13.93 -21.85
C THR A 61 -28.23 -13.49 -22.36
N ALA A 62 -28.91 -14.38 -23.06
CA ALA A 62 -30.19 -14.07 -23.70
C ALA A 62 -31.22 -13.46 -22.73
N GLY A 63 -31.75 -12.29 -23.08
CA GLY A 63 -32.73 -11.54 -22.28
C GLY A 63 -32.11 -10.63 -21.22
N LYS A 64 -30.78 -10.50 -21.18
CA LYS A 64 -30.03 -9.63 -20.25
C LYS A 64 -29.27 -8.47 -20.96
N GLU A 65 -29.57 -8.21 -22.22
CA GLU A 65 -28.85 -7.25 -23.07
C GLU A 65 -29.03 -5.79 -22.61
N ASN A 66 -30.12 -5.52 -21.89
CA ASN A 66 -30.45 -4.19 -21.38
C ASN A 66 -29.85 -3.91 -19.99
N LEU A 67 -29.12 -4.86 -19.38
CA LEU A 67 -28.46 -4.62 -18.12
C LEU A 67 -27.24 -3.71 -18.30
N LYS A 68 -26.86 -3.01 -17.24
CA LYS A 68 -25.61 -2.21 -17.19
C LYS A 68 -24.41 -3.10 -17.51
N THR A 69 -23.43 -2.56 -18.24
CA THR A 69 -22.20 -3.27 -18.56
C THR A 69 -21.30 -3.32 -17.31
N VAL A 70 -20.87 -4.53 -16.94
CA VAL A 70 -19.98 -4.75 -15.81
C VAL A 70 -18.55 -4.95 -16.30
N ILE A 71 -17.61 -4.22 -15.71
CA ILE A 71 -16.17 -4.47 -15.83
C ILE A 71 -15.74 -5.28 -14.63
N LEU A 72 -15.21 -6.49 -14.84
CA LEU A 72 -14.42 -7.22 -13.84
C LEU A 72 -12.97 -6.82 -14.01
N GLN A 73 -12.26 -6.55 -12.92
CA GLN A 73 -10.88 -6.07 -13.02
C GLN A 73 -9.97 -6.81 -12.03
N SER A 74 -8.77 -7.15 -12.50
CA SER A 74 -7.63 -7.67 -11.72
C SER A 74 -6.32 -7.28 -12.38
N HIS A 75 -5.20 -7.28 -11.63
CA HIS A 75 -3.89 -7.15 -12.22
C HIS A 75 -3.29 -8.52 -12.58
N MET A 76 -2.46 -8.55 -13.63
CA MET A 76 -1.92 -9.81 -14.15
C MET A 76 -0.51 -10.14 -13.65
N ASP A 77 0.20 -9.18 -13.08
CA ASP A 77 1.52 -9.36 -12.47
C ASP A 77 1.45 -9.96 -11.07
N MET A 78 2.58 -10.21 -10.45
CA MET A 78 2.70 -10.65 -9.06
C MET A 78 4.03 -10.23 -8.45
N VAL A 79 4.06 -10.04 -7.14
CA VAL A 79 5.30 -9.89 -6.37
C VAL A 79 6.08 -11.20 -6.39
N CYS A 80 7.39 -11.11 -6.66
CA CYS A 80 8.29 -12.24 -6.81
C CYS A 80 9.28 -12.33 -5.64
N GLU A 81 8.84 -12.97 -4.55
CA GLU A 81 9.65 -13.22 -3.35
C GLU A 81 9.83 -14.71 -3.09
N LYS A 82 11.01 -15.10 -2.59
CA LYS A 82 11.31 -16.49 -2.24
C LYS A 82 12.21 -16.58 -1.01
N ASN A 83 12.15 -17.71 -0.32
CA ASN A 83 13.09 -18.04 0.76
C ASN A 83 14.52 -18.16 0.23
N LYS A 84 15.52 -17.85 1.05
CA LYS A 84 16.94 -17.83 0.66
C LYS A 84 17.46 -19.19 0.13
N ASP A 85 16.91 -20.26 0.63
CA ASP A 85 17.26 -21.64 0.29
C ASP A 85 16.43 -22.20 -0.89
N THR A 86 15.44 -21.46 -1.38
CA THR A 86 14.59 -21.89 -2.49
C THR A 86 15.27 -21.64 -3.83
N GLN A 87 15.42 -22.71 -4.61
CA GLN A 87 15.88 -22.62 -6.01
C GLN A 87 14.66 -22.41 -6.91
N HIS A 88 14.49 -21.18 -7.38
CA HIS A 88 13.37 -20.78 -8.26
C HIS A 88 13.76 -19.55 -9.08
N ASN A 89 13.39 -19.54 -10.35
CA ASN A 89 13.57 -18.41 -11.25
C ASN A 89 12.19 -17.94 -11.73
N PHE A 90 11.71 -16.83 -11.21
CA PHE A 90 10.41 -16.26 -11.55
C PHE A 90 10.24 -15.86 -13.02
N ASP A 91 11.32 -15.72 -13.79
CA ASP A 91 11.25 -15.45 -15.22
C ASP A 91 10.91 -16.70 -16.05
N THR A 92 11.12 -17.91 -15.50
CA THR A 92 11.04 -19.16 -16.27
C THR A 92 10.22 -20.26 -15.60
N ASP A 93 10.23 -20.32 -14.28
CA ASP A 93 9.69 -21.47 -13.55
C ASP A 93 8.24 -21.23 -13.13
N PRO A 94 7.38 -22.26 -13.18
CA PRO A 94 6.02 -22.19 -12.68
C PRO A 94 5.97 -22.14 -11.15
N ILE A 95 4.93 -21.55 -10.59
CA ILE A 95 4.66 -21.58 -9.16
C ILE A 95 4.14 -22.97 -8.78
N GLU A 96 4.87 -23.67 -7.92
CA GLU A 96 4.46 -24.99 -7.42
C GLU A 96 3.56 -24.87 -6.19
N THR A 97 2.26 -25.11 -6.40
CA THR A 97 1.25 -25.01 -5.34
C THR A 97 1.08 -26.33 -4.57
N TYR A 98 0.70 -26.23 -3.29
CA TYR A 98 0.33 -27.37 -2.46
C TYR A 98 -0.76 -26.99 -1.44
N ILE A 99 -1.47 -27.99 -0.92
CA ILE A 99 -2.52 -27.78 0.09
C ILE A 99 -1.94 -28.09 1.48
N ASP A 100 -2.15 -27.16 2.41
CA ASP A 100 -1.81 -27.28 3.82
C ASP A 100 -3.06 -26.99 4.68
N GLY A 101 -3.75 -28.05 5.12
CA GLY A 101 -5.03 -27.93 5.79
C GLY A 101 -6.11 -27.32 4.88
N GLU A 102 -6.61 -26.13 5.23
CA GLU A 102 -7.58 -25.38 4.43
C GLU A 102 -6.92 -24.31 3.54
N TRP A 103 -5.60 -24.24 3.50
CA TRP A 103 -4.84 -23.24 2.77
C TRP A 103 -4.19 -23.81 1.51
N LEU A 104 -4.27 -23.07 0.42
CA LEU A 104 -3.42 -23.26 -0.76
C LEU A 104 -2.19 -22.37 -0.60
N LYS A 105 -1.01 -22.95 -0.80
CA LYS A 105 0.31 -22.31 -0.63
C LYS A 105 1.24 -22.63 -1.80
N ALA A 106 2.34 -21.88 -1.91
CA ALA A 106 3.46 -22.17 -2.82
C ALA A 106 4.68 -22.70 -2.07
N LYS A 107 5.52 -23.48 -2.75
CA LYS A 107 6.72 -24.10 -2.18
C LYS A 107 7.88 -23.12 -2.11
N GLY A 108 7.95 -22.35 -1.02
CA GLY A 108 9.06 -21.45 -0.72
C GLY A 108 9.11 -20.17 -1.55
N THR A 109 8.05 -19.88 -2.30
CA THR A 109 7.87 -18.64 -3.07
C THR A 109 6.56 -17.96 -2.69
N THR A 110 6.34 -16.72 -3.13
CA THR A 110 5.02 -16.12 -3.22
C THR A 110 4.10 -17.04 -4.02
N LEU A 111 2.81 -17.10 -3.65
CA LEU A 111 1.80 -17.90 -4.34
C LEU A 111 1.27 -17.18 -5.59
N GLY A 112 1.25 -15.85 -5.55
CA GLY A 112 0.64 -15.00 -6.56
C GLY A 112 -0.88 -15.14 -6.62
N ALA A 113 -1.53 -15.48 -5.50
CA ALA A 113 -2.98 -15.40 -5.40
C ALA A 113 -3.47 -13.96 -5.50
N ASP A 114 -2.69 -13.04 -5.02
CA ASP A 114 -2.72 -11.61 -5.30
C ASP A 114 -2.01 -11.35 -6.66
N ASN A 115 -2.69 -10.95 -7.78
CA ASN A 115 -4.13 -11.08 -7.97
C ASN A 115 -4.50 -12.22 -8.95
N GLY A 116 -3.70 -13.29 -8.95
CA GLY A 116 -3.92 -14.46 -9.83
C GLY A 116 -5.29 -15.11 -9.63
N ILE A 117 -5.89 -15.00 -8.43
CA ILE A 117 -7.24 -15.53 -8.18
C ILE A 117 -8.30 -14.66 -8.86
N GLY A 118 -8.12 -13.35 -8.92
CA GLY A 118 -8.94 -12.43 -9.70
C GLY A 118 -8.87 -12.74 -11.19
N VAL A 119 -7.65 -12.90 -11.73
CA VAL A 119 -7.43 -13.34 -13.13
C VAL A 119 -8.14 -14.66 -13.41
N ALA A 120 -7.95 -15.68 -12.59
CA ALA A 120 -8.57 -16.99 -12.75
C ALA A 120 -10.10 -16.93 -12.71
N THR A 121 -10.64 -16.08 -11.83
CA THR A 121 -12.09 -15.87 -11.71
C THR A 121 -12.66 -15.20 -12.95
N GLN A 122 -12.00 -14.19 -13.52
CA GLN A 122 -12.39 -13.57 -14.77
C GLN A 122 -12.38 -14.58 -15.94
N LEU A 123 -11.31 -15.40 -16.03
CA LEU A 123 -11.24 -16.46 -17.05
C LEU A 123 -12.36 -17.49 -16.88
N ALA A 124 -12.70 -17.86 -15.64
CA ALA A 124 -13.81 -18.75 -15.35
C ALA A 124 -15.16 -18.18 -15.80
N VAL A 125 -15.43 -16.89 -15.54
CA VAL A 125 -16.63 -16.19 -16.02
C VAL A 125 -16.67 -16.15 -17.55
N LEU A 126 -15.56 -15.81 -18.19
CA LEU A 126 -15.47 -15.73 -19.65
C LEU A 126 -15.70 -17.08 -20.35
N ALA A 127 -15.21 -18.16 -19.74
CA ALA A 127 -15.31 -19.52 -20.30
C ALA A 127 -16.63 -20.25 -19.99
N SER A 128 -17.44 -19.74 -19.06
CA SER A 128 -18.70 -20.39 -18.65
C SER A 128 -19.86 -19.99 -19.54
N ASP A 129 -20.63 -20.95 -20.02
CA ASP A 129 -21.82 -20.71 -20.84
C ASP A 129 -23.13 -20.85 -20.07
N ASP A 130 -23.05 -21.21 -18.78
CA ASP A 130 -24.20 -21.55 -17.91
C ASP A 130 -24.46 -20.50 -16.81
N ILE A 131 -23.78 -19.35 -16.85
CA ILE A 131 -24.00 -18.24 -15.90
C ILE A 131 -24.85 -17.13 -16.53
N GLU A 132 -25.78 -16.56 -15.73
CA GLU A 132 -26.59 -15.42 -16.13
C GLU A 132 -25.84 -14.10 -15.89
N HIS A 133 -25.73 -13.26 -16.92
CA HIS A 133 -25.08 -11.95 -16.80
C HIS A 133 -25.50 -10.98 -17.90
N GLY A 134 -25.42 -9.69 -17.65
CA GLY A 134 -25.45 -8.63 -18.65
C GLY A 134 -24.15 -8.60 -19.49
N PRO A 135 -23.93 -7.56 -20.31
CA PRO A 135 -22.66 -7.40 -21.00
C PRO A 135 -21.50 -7.33 -20.00
N ILE A 136 -20.42 -8.09 -20.24
CA ILE A 136 -19.22 -8.12 -19.37
C ILE A 136 -17.99 -7.67 -20.15
N GLN A 137 -17.15 -6.88 -19.49
CA GLN A 137 -15.77 -6.63 -19.86
C GLN A 137 -14.85 -7.14 -18.75
N CYS A 138 -13.76 -7.81 -19.11
CA CYS A 138 -12.71 -8.24 -18.18
C CYS A 138 -11.45 -7.45 -18.49
N LEU A 139 -11.06 -6.58 -17.57
CA LEU A 139 -9.84 -5.79 -17.64
C LEU A 139 -8.74 -6.47 -16.83
N PHE A 140 -7.60 -6.71 -17.47
CA PHE A 140 -6.38 -7.23 -16.84
C PHE A 140 -5.30 -6.15 -16.97
N THR A 141 -4.86 -5.59 -15.85
CA THR A 141 -3.86 -4.52 -15.82
C THR A 141 -2.45 -5.08 -15.64
N VAL A 142 -1.44 -4.33 -16.06
CA VAL A 142 -0.01 -4.64 -15.89
C VAL A 142 0.59 -3.81 -14.77
N ASP A 143 1.64 -4.34 -14.14
CA ASP A 143 2.54 -3.64 -13.20
C ASP A 143 1.76 -2.86 -12.10
N GLU A 144 0.83 -3.53 -11.43
CA GLU A 144 0.15 -2.99 -10.26
C GLU A 144 1.14 -2.83 -9.10
N GLU A 145 1.86 -3.90 -8.80
CA GLU A 145 2.65 -4.14 -7.60
C GLU A 145 3.86 -3.21 -7.44
N THR A 146 4.35 -2.61 -8.52
CA THR A 146 5.54 -1.74 -8.45
C THR A 146 5.27 -0.30 -8.85
N GLY A 147 4.06 0.03 -9.37
CA GLY A 147 3.82 1.40 -9.79
C GLY A 147 2.44 1.72 -10.34
N LEU A 148 1.48 0.77 -10.34
CA LEU A 148 0.14 0.97 -10.93
C LEU A 148 0.22 1.41 -12.40
N THR A 149 1.28 0.99 -13.13
CA THR A 149 1.62 1.54 -14.44
C THR A 149 0.52 1.31 -15.46
N GLY A 150 -0.14 0.16 -15.42
CA GLY A 150 -1.25 -0.17 -16.30
C GLY A 150 -2.44 0.77 -16.10
N ALA A 151 -2.86 0.98 -14.85
CA ALA A 151 -3.96 1.86 -14.52
C ALA A 151 -3.66 3.33 -14.84
N PHE A 152 -2.41 3.79 -14.58
CA PHE A 152 -1.98 5.13 -14.98
C PHE A 152 -2.03 5.35 -16.50
N ALA A 153 -1.61 4.36 -17.28
CA ALA A 153 -1.54 4.46 -18.74
C ALA A 153 -2.90 4.34 -19.42
N LEU A 154 -3.91 3.81 -18.73
CA LEU A 154 -5.24 3.59 -19.30
C LEU A 154 -5.82 4.91 -19.82
N LYS A 155 -6.33 4.88 -21.05
CA LYS A 155 -6.91 6.05 -21.72
C LYS A 155 -8.44 6.00 -21.67
N GLU A 156 -9.07 7.17 -21.66
CA GLU A 156 -10.53 7.27 -21.86
C GLU A 156 -10.99 6.53 -23.11
N GLY A 157 -12.14 5.83 -23.01
CA GLY A 157 -12.69 5.03 -24.12
C GLY A 157 -12.04 3.66 -24.31
N PHE A 158 -11.08 3.26 -23.49
CA PHE A 158 -10.58 1.88 -23.53
C PHE A 158 -11.60 0.88 -22.98
N MET A 159 -12.32 1.24 -21.92
CA MET A 159 -13.50 0.50 -21.41
C MET A 159 -14.75 1.36 -21.60
N ASP A 160 -15.92 0.71 -21.60
CA ASP A 160 -17.23 1.35 -21.77
C ASP A 160 -18.29 0.79 -20.80
N GLY A 161 -17.85 0.25 -19.66
CA GLY A 161 -18.74 -0.27 -18.61
C GLY A 161 -19.33 0.82 -17.72
N ASP A 162 -20.48 0.51 -17.14
CA ASP A 162 -21.20 1.37 -16.17
C ASP A 162 -20.76 1.08 -14.72
N ILE A 163 -20.36 -0.16 -14.47
CA ILE A 163 -20.01 -0.71 -13.14
C ILE A 163 -18.64 -1.38 -13.25
N LEU A 164 -17.81 -1.21 -12.19
CA LEU A 164 -16.56 -1.95 -12.06
C LEU A 164 -16.53 -2.74 -10.76
N ILE A 165 -16.30 -4.04 -10.87
CA ILE A 165 -16.02 -4.92 -9.74
C ILE A 165 -14.54 -5.26 -9.76
N ASN A 166 -13.79 -4.67 -8.84
CA ASN A 166 -12.38 -5.00 -8.63
C ASN A 166 -12.29 -6.29 -7.80
N LEU A 167 -11.44 -7.22 -8.21
CA LEU A 167 -11.31 -8.56 -7.63
C LEU A 167 -10.01 -8.71 -6.80
N ASP A 168 -9.54 -7.59 -6.22
CA ASP A 168 -8.23 -7.47 -5.60
C ASP A 168 -8.29 -7.29 -4.07
N SER A 169 -9.41 -7.64 -3.47
CA SER A 169 -9.54 -7.62 -2.01
C SER A 169 -9.19 -8.97 -1.40
N GLU A 170 -8.63 -8.94 -0.19
CA GLU A 170 -8.02 -10.08 0.47
C GLU A 170 -8.81 -10.62 1.68
N ASP A 171 -10.03 -10.15 1.88
CA ASP A 171 -10.87 -10.52 3.03
C ASP A 171 -12.30 -10.91 2.59
N GLU A 172 -12.62 -12.19 2.67
CA GLU A 172 -13.96 -12.68 2.42
C GLU A 172 -14.96 -12.08 3.42
N GLY A 173 -16.13 -11.68 2.94
CA GLY A 173 -17.17 -11.03 3.76
C GLY A 173 -16.95 -9.53 3.97
N GLU A 174 -15.98 -8.92 3.29
CA GLU A 174 -15.74 -7.50 3.29
C GLU A 174 -15.96 -6.90 1.89
N LEU A 175 -16.61 -5.75 1.82
CA LEU A 175 -16.86 -4.98 0.59
C LEU A 175 -16.14 -3.65 0.70
N PHE A 176 -15.18 -3.40 -0.17
CA PHE A 176 -14.45 -2.14 -0.19
C PHE A 176 -15.10 -1.19 -1.19
N ILE A 177 -15.32 0.05 -0.76
CA ILE A 177 -15.99 1.11 -1.53
C ILE A 177 -15.15 2.38 -1.61
N GLY A 178 -13.89 2.31 -1.23
CA GLY A 178 -12.98 3.44 -1.25
C GLY A 178 -11.54 3.06 -0.93
N CYS A 179 -10.62 3.89 -1.39
CA CYS A 179 -9.21 3.77 -1.08
C CYS A 179 -8.54 5.15 -0.99
N ALA A 180 -7.39 5.23 -0.31
CA ALA A 180 -6.63 6.46 -0.27
C ALA A 180 -5.77 6.63 -1.54
N GLY A 181 -5.73 7.85 -2.04
CA GLY A 181 -4.65 8.28 -2.91
C GLY A 181 -3.39 8.62 -2.11
N GLY A 182 -2.26 8.69 -2.78
CA GLY A 182 -0.97 8.99 -2.16
C GLY A 182 -0.15 10.03 -2.92
N ALA A 183 0.68 10.78 -2.20
CA ALA A 183 1.72 11.63 -2.77
C ALA A 183 2.95 11.63 -1.86
N GLY A 184 4.14 11.71 -2.46
CA GLY A 184 5.39 11.87 -1.73
C GLY A 184 5.86 13.32 -1.76
N THR A 185 6.34 13.82 -0.63
CA THR A 185 7.04 15.12 -0.55
C THR A 185 8.48 14.88 -0.11
N THR A 186 9.42 15.39 -0.91
CA THR A 186 10.86 15.33 -0.62
C THR A 186 11.35 16.75 -0.32
N ALA A 187 12.00 16.90 0.83
CA ALA A 187 12.65 18.14 1.23
C ALA A 187 14.18 17.94 1.29
N GLN A 188 14.93 18.89 0.76
CA GLN A 188 16.38 18.91 0.78
C GLN A 188 16.84 20.13 1.57
N PHE A 189 17.30 19.92 2.80
CA PHE A 189 17.87 20.98 3.61
C PHE A 189 19.37 21.13 3.30
N PRO A 190 19.87 22.35 3.14
CA PRO A 190 21.32 22.58 3.12
C PRO A 190 21.94 22.06 4.43
N CYS A 191 23.07 21.37 4.32
CA CYS A 191 23.82 20.86 5.47
C CYS A 191 25.25 21.46 5.47
N PRO A 192 25.36 22.79 5.64
CA PRO A 192 26.69 23.40 5.71
C PRO A 192 27.41 22.95 7.00
N MET A 193 28.65 22.50 6.84
CA MET A 193 29.49 22.01 7.93
C MET A 193 30.49 23.06 8.39
N THR A 194 30.93 22.94 9.62
CA THR A 194 32.01 23.76 10.22
C THR A 194 32.86 22.86 11.10
N ALA A 195 34.08 23.29 11.41
CA ALA A 195 34.98 22.50 12.28
C ALA A 195 34.30 22.22 13.63
N ALA A 196 34.44 21.00 14.09
CA ALA A 196 33.91 20.58 15.37
C ALA A 196 34.62 21.34 16.52
N PRO A 197 33.91 21.73 17.59
CA PRO A 197 34.49 22.47 18.70
C PRO A 197 35.35 21.55 19.55
N ASP A 198 36.43 22.11 20.08
CA ASP A 198 37.31 21.43 21.06
C ASP A 198 36.66 21.33 22.44
N GLY A 199 36.97 20.26 23.19
CA GLY A 199 36.51 20.09 24.56
C GLY A 199 35.06 19.63 24.69
N TYR A 200 34.50 19.02 23.62
CA TYR A 200 33.16 18.47 23.59
C TYR A 200 33.15 16.94 23.78
N PHE A 201 32.07 16.46 24.33
CA PHE A 201 31.73 15.04 24.42
C PHE A 201 30.89 14.65 23.19
N PHE A 202 31.41 13.74 22.38
CA PHE A 202 30.71 13.18 21.21
C PHE A 202 29.99 11.91 21.62
N PHE A 203 28.76 11.76 21.13
CA PHE A 203 27.93 10.61 21.43
C PHE A 203 27.00 10.29 20.27
N ARG A 204 26.68 9.02 20.15
CA ARG A 204 25.64 8.49 19.29
C ARG A 204 24.40 8.23 20.14
N VAL A 205 23.27 8.77 19.73
CA VAL A 205 21.96 8.44 20.28
C VAL A 205 21.15 7.69 19.23
N ALA A 206 20.50 6.58 19.61
CA ALA A 206 19.74 5.74 18.71
C ALA A 206 18.39 5.36 19.31
N VAL A 207 17.35 5.33 18.46
CA VAL A 207 16.02 4.78 18.73
C VAL A 207 15.92 3.47 17.98
N LYS A 208 15.51 2.39 18.65
CA LYS A 208 15.43 1.02 18.12
C LYS A 208 14.23 0.27 18.67
N GLY A 209 13.96 -0.90 18.11
CA GLY A 209 12.98 -1.85 18.63
C GLY A 209 11.52 -1.46 18.40
N LEU A 210 11.24 -0.43 17.60
CA LEU A 210 9.88 -0.05 17.28
C LEU A 210 9.20 -1.07 16.35
N THR A 211 7.88 -1.19 16.47
CA THR A 211 7.05 -2.11 15.70
C THR A 211 7.04 -1.74 14.21
N GLY A 212 6.96 -0.45 13.88
CA GLY A 212 6.83 0.03 12.52
C GLY A 212 5.50 -0.38 11.88
N GLY A 213 5.46 -0.49 10.56
CA GLY A 213 4.30 -0.91 9.80
C GLY A 213 4.08 -0.11 8.53
N HIS A 214 2.98 -0.40 7.82
CA HIS A 214 2.61 0.31 6.61
C HIS A 214 2.11 1.72 6.92
N SER A 215 2.57 2.72 6.15
CA SER A 215 2.23 4.14 6.37
C SER A 215 0.76 4.50 6.10
N GLY A 216 -0.02 3.58 5.58
CA GLY A 216 -1.47 3.68 5.41
C GLY A 216 -2.20 2.87 6.48
N ASP A 217 -2.18 1.54 6.37
CA ASP A 217 -3.02 0.63 7.18
C ASP A 217 -2.67 0.60 8.67
N ASP A 218 -1.46 1.00 9.01
CA ASP A 218 -1.01 1.01 10.40
C ASP A 218 -0.91 2.41 11.00
N ILE A 219 -1.20 3.47 10.23
CA ILE A 219 -0.96 4.87 10.66
C ILE A 219 -1.83 5.28 11.87
N ASN A 220 -2.99 4.67 12.03
CA ASN A 220 -3.92 4.90 13.15
C ASN A 220 -3.71 3.98 14.36
N LYS A 221 -2.71 3.09 14.31
CA LYS A 221 -2.42 2.14 15.40
C LYS A 221 -1.56 2.73 16.50
N ASN A 222 -1.36 4.03 16.48
CA ASN A 222 -0.55 4.78 17.46
C ASN A 222 0.87 4.21 17.64
N ARG A 223 1.48 3.73 16.54
CA ARG A 223 2.87 3.30 16.54
C ARG A 223 3.80 4.49 16.49
N ALA A 224 4.89 4.41 17.24
CA ALA A 224 5.87 5.48 17.29
C ALA A 224 6.66 5.57 15.97
N ASN A 225 7.06 6.80 15.62
CA ASN A 225 7.94 7.08 14.49
C ASN A 225 9.34 7.40 15.04
N ALA A 226 10.34 6.59 14.71
CA ALA A 226 11.69 6.73 15.23
C ALA A 226 12.32 8.11 14.95
N ASN A 227 12.07 8.68 13.75
CA ASN A 227 12.54 10.01 13.38
C ASN A 227 11.95 11.10 14.29
N LYS A 228 10.66 10.99 14.61
CA LYS A 228 9.99 11.95 15.52
C LYS A 228 10.47 11.83 16.95
N LEU A 229 10.66 10.61 17.47
CA LEU A 229 11.18 10.40 18.83
C LEU A 229 12.59 10.92 18.96
N LEU A 230 13.47 10.57 18.02
CA LEU A 230 14.85 11.06 17.99
C LEU A 230 14.89 12.59 17.95
N ASN A 231 14.16 13.20 17.02
CA ASN A 231 14.14 14.65 16.85
C ASN A 231 13.58 15.38 18.08
N ARG A 232 12.55 14.83 18.74
CA ARG A 232 11.99 15.39 19.98
C ARG A 232 13.05 15.46 21.08
N PHE A 233 13.85 14.40 21.24
CA PHE A 233 14.96 14.39 22.18
C PHE A 233 16.04 15.41 21.80
N LEU A 234 16.45 15.47 20.53
CA LEU A 234 17.45 16.44 20.07
C LEU A 234 17.02 17.90 20.30
N VAL A 235 15.74 18.21 20.07
CA VAL A 235 15.19 19.55 20.34
C VAL A 235 15.22 19.88 21.84
N GLN A 236 14.94 18.92 22.73
CA GLN A 236 15.06 19.11 24.18
C GLN A 236 16.52 19.38 24.58
N LEU A 237 17.48 18.62 24.02
CA LEU A 237 18.90 18.86 24.28
C LEU A 237 19.36 20.23 23.77
N MET A 238 18.93 20.62 22.56
CA MET A 238 19.26 21.91 21.96
C MET A 238 18.77 23.12 22.80
N GLN A 239 17.67 22.96 23.54
CA GLN A 239 17.15 24.00 24.45
C GLN A 239 17.93 24.11 25.74
N LYS A 240 18.61 23.03 26.18
CA LYS A 240 19.33 22.97 27.46
C LYS A 240 20.84 23.16 27.33
N TYR A 241 21.41 22.71 26.21
CA TYR A 241 22.84 22.59 26.00
C TYR A 241 23.27 23.25 24.68
N ASP A 242 24.56 23.56 24.60
CA ASP A 242 25.19 23.91 23.32
C ASP A 242 25.39 22.62 22.47
N LEU A 243 24.28 22.19 21.86
CA LEU A 243 24.23 20.98 21.03
C LEU A 243 24.81 21.24 19.66
N HIS A 244 25.61 20.31 19.17
CA HIS A 244 26.05 20.23 17.79
C HIS A 244 25.64 18.90 17.17
N LEU A 245 25.21 18.90 15.90
CA LEU A 245 24.82 17.73 15.13
C LEU A 245 25.90 17.41 14.10
N CYS A 246 26.42 16.16 14.12
CA CYS A 246 27.38 15.65 13.15
C CYS A 246 26.70 14.87 12.04
N GLU A 247 25.79 13.96 12.42
CA GLU A 247 25.10 13.03 11.53
C GLU A 247 23.69 12.74 12.03
N ILE A 248 22.78 12.50 11.12
CA ILE A 248 21.43 11.99 11.42
C ILE A 248 20.95 11.08 10.30
N ASP A 249 20.38 9.92 10.68
CA ASP A 249 19.82 8.95 9.74
C ASP A 249 18.62 8.23 10.39
N GLY A 250 17.57 7.98 9.62
CA GLY A 250 16.44 7.17 10.07
C GLY A 250 15.44 6.86 8.98
N GLY A 251 14.82 5.69 9.09
CA GLY A 251 13.87 5.18 8.11
C GLY A 251 14.49 4.86 6.75
N ASN A 252 13.85 4.02 5.96
CA ASN A 252 14.36 3.58 4.64
C ASN A 252 13.31 3.65 3.54
N LEU A 253 12.07 3.19 3.80
CA LEU A 253 11.02 3.04 2.81
C LEU A 253 10.00 4.18 2.92
N HIS A 254 9.57 4.74 1.79
CA HIS A 254 8.62 5.86 1.75
C HIS A 254 7.22 5.47 2.28
N ASN A 255 6.85 4.20 2.17
CA ASN A 255 5.56 3.65 2.60
C ASN A 255 5.59 2.92 3.95
N ALA A 256 6.66 3.07 4.73
CA ALA A 256 6.80 2.44 6.05
C ALA A 256 6.93 3.48 7.16
N ILE A 257 6.41 3.15 8.36
CA ILE A 257 6.65 3.89 9.59
C ILE A 257 8.07 3.54 10.07
N PRO A 258 8.97 4.52 10.27
CA PRO A 258 10.35 4.28 10.66
C PRO A 258 10.48 3.55 12.00
N ARG A 259 11.22 2.45 12.00
CA ARG A 259 11.46 1.63 13.20
C ARG A 259 12.73 2.01 13.97
N GLU A 260 13.68 2.61 13.25
CA GLU A 260 15.00 2.95 13.78
C GLU A 260 15.43 4.33 13.26
N ALA A 261 16.12 5.06 14.11
CA ALA A 261 16.79 6.31 13.77
C ALA A 261 17.97 6.54 14.71
N HIS A 262 18.99 7.24 14.24
CA HIS A 262 20.12 7.64 15.08
C HIS A 262 20.67 9.00 14.68
N ALA A 263 21.39 9.62 15.63
CA ALA A 263 22.16 10.82 15.38
C ALA A 263 23.51 10.74 16.13
N VAL A 264 24.53 11.35 15.54
CA VAL A 264 25.80 11.63 16.20
C VAL A 264 25.86 13.10 16.56
N CYS A 265 26.06 13.41 17.83
CA CYS A 265 25.97 14.74 18.38
C CYS A 265 27.19 15.05 19.26
N ALA A 266 27.38 16.34 19.58
CA ALA A 266 28.35 16.79 20.56
C ALA A 266 27.74 17.85 21.50
N VAL A 267 28.14 17.79 22.78
CA VAL A 267 27.85 18.80 23.81
C VAL A 267 29.12 19.10 24.57
N PRO A 268 29.21 20.24 25.28
CA PRO A 268 30.38 20.52 26.15
C PRO A 268 30.67 19.35 27.08
N MET A 269 31.92 18.98 27.26
CA MET A 269 32.35 17.83 28.11
C MET A 269 31.76 17.87 29.52
N LYS A 270 31.52 19.04 30.07
CA LYS A 270 30.92 19.24 31.41
C LYS A 270 29.47 18.72 31.48
N ASP A 271 28.77 18.67 30.35
CA ASP A 271 27.36 18.32 30.30
C ASP A 271 27.13 16.82 29.98
N LYS A 272 28.22 16.04 29.81
CA LYS A 272 28.20 14.62 29.44
C LYS A 272 27.23 13.78 30.29
N GLU A 273 27.32 13.87 31.60
CA GLU A 273 26.48 13.04 32.49
C GLU A 273 25.06 13.57 32.57
N SER A 274 24.86 14.88 32.43
CA SER A 274 23.52 15.50 32.38
C SER A 274 22.72 15.03 31.18
N VAL A 275 23.34 14.93 29.99
CA VAL A 275 22.69 14.40 28.76
C VAL A 275 22.27 12.94 28.94
N ARG A 276 23.07 12.12 29.62
CA ARG A 276 22.70 10.72 29.91
C ARG A 276 21.51 10.61 30.87
N VAL A 277 21.46 11.48 31.87
CA VAL A 277 20.30 11.57 32.77
C VAL A 277 19.05 12.03 32.01
N ASP A 278 19.18 13.05 31.18
CA ASP A 278 18.06 13.53 30.34
C ASP A 278 17.54 12.44 29.41
N LEU A 279 18.42 11.61 28.82
CA LEU A 279 17.96 10.46 28.01
C LEU A 279 17.13 9.47 28.83
N ASN A 280 17.57 9.12 30.04
CA ASN A 280 16.83 8.17 30.89
C ASN A 280 15.46 8.73 31.31
N ILE A 281 15.37 10.03 31.59
CA ILE A 281 14.10 10.70 31.88
C ILE A 281 13.21 10.66 30.67
N TYR A 282 13.71 11.06 29.48
CA TYR A 282 12.98 11.07 28.24
C TYR A 282 12.52 9.66 27.83
N LEU A 283 13.39 8.63 27.96
CA LEU A 283 13.04 7.24 27.70
C LEU A 283 11.85 6.79 28.57
N SER A 284 11.87 7.08 29.86
CA SER A 284 10.76 6.74 30.76
C SER A 284 9.45 7.42 30.37
N GLU A 285 9.50 8.67 29.87
CA GLU A 285 8.32 9.38 29.37
C GLU A 285 7.75 8.69 28.12
N VAL A 286 8.58 8.38 27.11
CA VAL A 286 8.12 7.76 25.86
C VAL A 286 7.73 6.29 26.03
N GLU A 287 8.37 5.54 26.92
CA GLU A 287 7.94 4.20 27.32
C GLU A 287 6.51 4.21 27.90
N ASN A 288 6.20 5.21 28.72
CA ASN A 288 4.85 5.37 29.25
C ASN A 288 3.83 5.79 28.15
N GLU A 289 4.21 6.71 27.24
CA GLU A 289 3.37 7.15 26.13
C GLU A 289 3.00 6.00 25.17
N PHE A 290 3.94 5.09 24.91
CA PHE A 290 3.82 4.01 23.94
C PHE A 290 3.82 2.59 24.55
N ALA A 291 3.54 2.45 25.84
CA ALA A 291 3.62 1.19 26.58
C ALA A 291 2.87 0.01 25.94
N VAL A 292 1.75 0.29 25.25
CA VAL A 292 0.92 -0.73 24.61
C VAL A 292 1.39 -1.06 23.19
N THR A 293 1.83 -0.05 22.44
CA THR A 293 2.10 -0.18 21.00
C THR A 293 3.56 -0.48 20.70
N GLU A 294 4.49 -0.11 21.61
CA GLU A 294 5.94 -0.27 21.44
C GLU A 294 6.62 -0.94 22.63
N PRO A 295 6.26 -2.19 22.96
CA PRO A 295 6.77 -2.87 24.16
C PRO A 295 8.29 -3.15 24.10
N ASN A 296 8.91 -3.05 22.93
CA ASN A 296 10.33 -3.30 22.72
C ASN A 296 11.12 -2.02 22.39
N LEU A 297 10.54 -0.83 22.65
CA LEU A 297 11.22 0.45 22.41
C LEU A 297 12.48 0.52 23.25
N VAL A 298 13.59 0.92 22.62
CA VAL A 298 14.88 1.13 23.26
C VAL A 298 15.48 2.44 22.75
N MET A 299 16.03 3.23 23.67
CA MET A 299 16.91 4.35 23.32
C MET A 299 18.25 4.19 24.01
N GLU A 300 19.32 4.31 23.22
CA GLU A 300 20.70 4.12 23.69
C GLU A 300 21.52 5.36 23.41
N LEU A 301 22.44 5.67 24.32
CA LEU A 301 23.46 6.72 24.17
C LEU A 301 24.83 6.12 24.42
N GLU A 302 25.64 6.08 23.37
CA GLU A 302 27.00 5.58 23.42
C GLU A 302 28.00 6.71 23.18
N SER A 303 29.19 6.63 23.81
CA SER A 303 30.27 7.55 23.50
C SER A 303 30.78 7.30 22.09
N GLU A 304 31.01 8.37 21.32
CA GLU A 304 31.48 8.29 19.96
C GLU A 304 32.84 8.99 19.80
N SER A 305 33.60 8.61 18.77
CA SER A 305 34.84 9.31 18.42
C SER A 305 34.53 10.73 17.96
N PRO A 306 35.39 11.72 18.22
CA PRO A 306 35.18 13.08 17.75
C PRO A 306 35.05 13.15 16.23
N CYS A 307 33.98 13.80 15.75
CA CYS A 307 33.84 14.15 14.34
C CYS A 307 34.76 15.32 13.98
N ALA A 308 35.20 15.37 12.73
CA ALA A 308 36.00 16.50 12.25
C ALA A 308 35.15 17.77 12.08
N GLU A 309 33.89 17.58 11.71
CA GLU A 309 32.97 18.66 11.37
C GLU A 309 31.59 18.42 12.01
N VAL A 310 30.88 19.51 12.26
CA VAL A 310 29.49 19.55 12.75
C VAL A 310 28.67 20.48 11.86
N MET A 311 27.37 20.26 11.84
CA MET A 311 26.44 21.14 11.11
C MET A 311 26.44 22.54 11.72
N GLN A 312 26.41 23.57 10.86
CA GLN A 312 26.30 24.97 11.32
C GLN A 312 25.03 25.16 12.16
N GLN A 313 25.13 25.91 13.24
CA GLN A 313 24.09 26.05 14.27
C GLN A 313 22.72 26.48 13.73
N ASP A 314 22.67 27.47 12.86
CA ASP A 314 21.39 27.96 12.32
C ASP A 314 20.73 26.93 11.38
N ALA A 315 21.53 26.24 10.58
CA ALA A 315 21.03 25.17 9.70
C ALA A 315 20.50 23.99 10.54
N MET A 316 21.22 23.57 11.59
CA MET A 316 20.78 22.55 12.52
C MET A 316 19.46 22.92 13.21
N LYS A 317 19.35 24.13 13.75
CA LYS A 317 18.14 24.61 14.43
C LYS A 317 16.94 24.64 13.50
N ASN A 318 17.10 25.17 12.31
CA ASN A 318 16.05 25.22 11.30
C ASN A 318 15.58 23.82 10.89
N PHE A 319 16.51 22.92 10.68
CA PHE A 319 16.22 21.52 10.37
C PHE A 319 15.44 20.84 11.52
N LEU A 320 15.98 20.86 12.77
CA LEU A 320 15.35 20.19 13.90
C LEU A 320 13.94 20.74 14.20
N HIS A 321 13.76 22.06 14.11
CA HIS A 321 12.44 22.68 14.26
C HIS A 321 11.47 22.31 13.14
N SER A 322 11.93 22.19 11.89
CA SER A 322 11.09 21.75 10.77
C SER A 322 10.63 20.31 10.97
N ILE A 323 11.53 19.40 11.35
CA ILE A 323 11.18 18.01 11.65
C ILE A 323 10.23 17.91 12.86
N TYR A 324 10.35 18.82 13.82
CA TYR A 324 9.43 18.89 14.96
C TYR A 324 8.04 19.34 14.52
N ALA A 325 7.95 20.40 13.70
CA ALA A 325 6.71 21.03 13.28
C ALA A 325 5.93 20.23 12.23
N VAL A 326 6.63 19.49 11.35
CA VAL A 326 5.97 18.73 10.29
C VAL A 326 5.00 17.70 10.86
N HIS A 327 3.79 17.64 10.29
CA HIS A 327 2.78 16.68 10.72
C HIS A 327 3.20 15.23 10.44
N ASN A 328 2.93 14.34 11.39
CA ASN A 328 3.10 12.89 11.27
C ASN A 328 1.95 12.17 11.98
N GLY A 329 1.36 11.19 11.33
CA GLY A 329 0.22 10.43 11.84
C GLY A 329 -1.10 10.79 11.16
N VAL A 330 -2.21 10.44 11.80
CA VAL A 330 -3.57 10.75 11.33
C VAL A 330 -3.82 12.25 11.45
N TYR A 331 -4.31 12.85 10.37
CA TYR A 331 -4.74 14.26 10.34
C TYR A 331 -6.27 14.37 10.45
N ALA A 332 -6.99 13.56 9.67
CA ALA A 332 -8.45 13.54 9.69
C ALA A 332 -8.99 12.11 9.60
N MET A 333 -10.10 11.88 10.27
CA MET A 333 -10.90 10.65 10.16
C MET A 333 -12.03 10.85 9.14
N SER A 334 -12.43 9.78 8.47
CA SER A 334 -13.56 9.80 7.53
C SER A 334 -14.86 10.21 8.22
N GLN A 335 -15.63 11.08 7.55
CA GLN A 335 -16.97 11.46 7.99
C GLN A 335 -18.02 10.44 7.53
N ASP A 336 -17.72 9.67 6.50
CA ASP A 336 -18.64 8.72 5.87
C ASP A 336 -18.53 7.31 6.47
N ILE A 337 -17.33 6.90 6.92
CA ILE A 337 -17.06 5.56 7.46
C ILE A 337 -16.40 5.67 8.85
N PRO A 338 -17.08 5.29 9.93
CA PRO A 338 -16.51 5.31 11.27
C PRO A 338 -15.25 4.45 11.38
N GLY A 339 -14.19 4.99 12.01
CA GLY A 339 -12.92 4.29 12.24
C GLY A 339 -11.94 4.30 11.05
N LEU A 340 -12.36 4.77 9.88
CA LEU A 340 -11.49 4.92 8.72
C LEU A 340 -10.68 6.23 8.82
N VAL A 341 -9.39 6.17 8.53
CA VAL A 341 -8.56 7.36 8.32
C VAL A 341 -8.89 7.96 6.95
N GLU A 342 -9.19 9.27 6.91
CA GLU A 342 -9.36 10.01 5.67
C GLU A 342 -8.01 10.53 5.17
N THR A 343 -7.29 11.27 6.04
CA THR A 343 -6.04 11.97 5.67
C THR A 343 -4.95 11.72 6.71
N SER A 344 -3.75 11.43 6.24
CA SER A 344 -2.56 11.21 7.07
C SER A 344 -1.27 11.68 6.40
N SER A 345 -0.22 11.82 7.20
CA SER A 345 1.15 12.00 6.73
C SER A 345 2.11 11.12 7.53
N ASN A 346 3.12 10.57 6.87
CA ASN A 346 4.19 9.79 7.49
C ASN A 346 5.56 10.40 7.18
N LEU A 347 6.34 10.71 8.22
CA LEU A 347 7.74 11.10 8.10
C LEU A 347 8.59 9.84 7.88
N ALA A 348 8.80 9.48 6.62
CA ALA A 348 9.29 8.17 6.22
C ALA A 348 10.80 8.01 6.39
N SER A 349 11.60 9.00 5.98
CA SER A 349 13.06 8.87 6.11
C SER A 349 13.76 10.22 6.22
N ILE A 350 14.92 10.20 6.88
CA ILE A 350 15.90 11.28 6.95
C ILE A 350 17.25 10.68 6.55
N LYS A 351 17.91 11.22 5.52
CA LYS A 351 19.20 10.74 5.03
C LYS A 351 20.15 11.90 4.76
N GLN A 352 21.39 11.77 5.19
CA GLN A 352 22.45 12.71 4.83
C GLN A 352 23.13 12.25 3.54
N ARG A 353 23.06 13.06 2.48
CA ARG A 353 23.64 12.75 1.16
C ARG A 353 24.12 14.03 0.49
N ASP A 354 25.33 13.99 -0.11
CA ASP A 354 25.87 15.05 -0.97
C ASP A 354 25.79 16.46 -0.35
N GLY A 355 26.09 16.59 0.95
CA GLY A 355 26.06 17.88 1.67
C GLY A 355 24.66 18.41 1.94
N LYS A 356 23.63 17.56 1.86
CA LYS A 356 22.22 17.88 2.16
C LYS A 356 21.64 16.86 3.14
N LEU A 357 20.63 17.30 3.90
CA LEU A 357 19.72 16.40 4.61
C LEU A 357 18.46 16.22 3.76
N VAL A 358 18.25 15.00 3.28
CA VAL A 358 17.10 14.63 2.44
C VAL A 358 16.03 14.00 3.32
N VAL A 359 14.87 14.62 3.37
CA VAL A 359 13.70 14.15 4.13
C VAL A 359 12.62 13.72 3.16
N VAL A 360 12.10 12.51 3.35
CA VAL A 360 10.98 11.98 2.56
C VAL A 360 9.78 11.78 3.46
N THR A 361 8.63 12.27 3.00
CA THR A 361 7.34 12.07 3.66
C THR A 361 6.33 11.51 2.67
N SER A 362 5.29 10.82 3.17
CA SER A 362 4.21 10.25 2.38
C SER A 362 2.88 10.75 2.91
N GLN A 363 2.08 11.42 2.08
CA GLN A 363 0.74 11.90 2.39
C GLN A 363 -0.30 11.02 1.73
N ARG A 364 -1.36 10.69 2.45
CA ARG A 364 -2.48 9.88 1.96
C ARG A 364 -3.81 10.55 2.27
N SER A 365 -4.76 10.44 1.34
CA SER A 365 -6.16 10.80 1.58
C SER A 365 -7.07 10.16 0.53
N SER A 366 -8.29 9.77 0.93
CA SER A 366 -9.35 9.40 0.00
C SER A 366 -9.96 10.60 -0.73
N ILE A 367 -9.66 11.83 -0.26
CA ILE A 367 -10.14 13.10 -0.85
C ILE A 367 -8.95 13.85 -1.46
N LEU A 368 -9.00 14.08 -2.77
CA LEU A 368 -7.90 14.72 -3.52
C LEU A 368 -7.52 16.11 -2.98
N SER A 369 -8.51 16.94 -2.64
CA SER A 369 -8.25 18.29 -2.10
C SER A 369 -7.59 18.22 -0.73
N SER A 370 -8.02 17.32 0.16
CA SER A 370 -7.41 17.12 1.49
C SER A 370 -5.98 16.56 1.37
N ARG A 371 -5.71 15.68 0.39
CA ARG A 371 -4.34 15.20 0.11
C ARG A 371 -3.44 16.37 -0.32
N LYS A 372 -3.91 17.20 -1.25
CA LYS A 372 -3.16 18.39 -1.72
C LYS A 372 -2.89 19.37 -0.58
N ASP A 373 -3.87 19.61 0.29
CA ASP A 373 -3.72 20.49 1.45
C ASP A 373 -2.70 19.93 2.44
N MET A 374 -2.77 18.62 2.76
CA MET A 374 -1.78 17.97 3.61
C MET A 374 -0.36 18.05 3.03
N SER A 375 -0.20 17.84 1.73
CA SER A 375 1.10 18.00 1.05
C SER A 375 1.59 19.46 1.13
N GLN A 376 0.69 20.43 1.02
CA GLN A 376 1.04 21.85 1.15
C GLN A 376 1.45 22.22 2.58
N MET A 377 0.77 21.68 3.60
CA MET A 377 1.14 21.87 5.01
C MET A 377 2.54 21.33 5.30
N VAL A 378 2.83 20.09 4.83
CA VAL A 378 4.15 19.46 4.97
C VAL A 378 5.22 20.27 4.24
N SER A 379 4.96 20.69 3.00
CA SER A 379 5.87 21.53 2.21
C SER A 379 6.16 22.84 2.92
N SER A 380 5.13 23.49 3.47
CA SER A 380 5.26 24.77 4.19
C SER A 380 6.16 24.64 5.43
N ALA A 381 6.02 23.57 6.20
CA ALA A 381 6.89 23.31 7.36
C ALA A 381 8.38 23.20 6.96
N PHE A 382 8.66 22.53 5.85
CA PHE A 382 10.03 22.38 5.33
C PHE A 382 10.58 23.66 4.69
N LEU A 383 9.76 24.38 3.93
CA LEU A 383 10.13 25.67 3.33
C LEU A 383 10.49 26.72 4.39
N LEU A 384 9.73 26.80 5.50
CA LEU A 384 10.03 27.66 6.65
C LEU A 384 11.38 27.32 7.30
N GLY A 385 11.82 26.05 7.23
CA GLY A 385 13.14 25.64 7.68
C GLY A 385 14.27 25.81 6.67
N GLY A 386 13.98 26.38 5.50
CA GLY A 386 14.96 26.68 4.46
C GLY A 386 15.29 25.50 3.52
N ALA A 387 14.41 24.51 3.44
CA ALA A 387 14.58 23.41 2.49
C ALA A 387 14.12 23.78 1.07
N GLU A 388 14.71 23.14 0.08
CA GLU A 388 14.13 22.98 -1.25
C GLU A 388 13.12 21.83 -1.20
N VAL A 389 11.89 22.05 -1.66
CA VAL A 389 10.81 21.05 -1.54
C VAL A 389 10.25 20.68 -2.91
N THR A 390 10.08 19.39 -3.13
CA THR A 390 9.42 18.83 -4.30
C THR A 390 8.32 17.88 -3.85
N THR A 391 7.10 18.09 -4.35
CA THR A 391 5.97 17.17 -4.15
C THR A 391 5.64 16.52 -5.48
N GLY A 392 5.58 15.21 -5.51
CA GLY A 392 5.16 14.45 -6.69
C GLY A 392 3.65 14.58 -6.93
N ASP A 393 3.21 14.33 -8.17
CA ASP A 393 1.78 14.36 -8.55
C ASP A 393 0.97 13.32 -7.77
N GLY A 394 1.59 12.20 -7.43
CA GLY A 394 0.96 11.10 -6.71
C GLY A 394 -0.12 10.40 -7.54
N TYR A 395 -0.98 9.64 -6.86
CA TYR A 395 -2.13 8.98 -7.46
C TYR A 395 -3.41 9.34 -6.70
N PRO A 396 -4.57 9.40 -7.39
CA PRO A 396 -5.84 9.77 -6.77
C PRO A 396 -6.37 8.69 -5.84
N GLY A 397 -7.22 9.06 -4.89
CA GLY A 397 -8.00 8.15 -4.08
C GLY A 397 -9.36 7.85 -4.73
N TRP A 398 -10.01 6.86 -4.18
CA TRP A 398 -11.39 6.53 -4.45
C TRP A 398 -12.22 6.90 -3.22
N LYS A 399 -12.95 8.02 -3.30
CA LYS A 399 -13.81 8.48 -2.20
C LYS A 399 -14.93 7.47 -1.95
N PRO A 400 -15.13 7.00 -0.72
CA PRO A 400 -16.24 6.10 -0.38
C PRO A 400 -17.61 6.68 -0.78
N ASN A 401 -18.46 5.82 -1.41
CA ASN A 401 -19.85 6.16 -1.72
C ASN A 401 -20.80 5.13 -1.10
N PRO A 402 -21.32 5.37 0.12
CA PRO A 402 -22.27 4.46 0.77
C PRO A 402 -23.61 4.29 0.06
N SER A 403 -23.93 5.20 -0.89
CA SER A 403 -25.18 5.14 -1.69
C SER A 403 -24.97 4.51 -3.08
N SER A 404 -23.82 3.90 -3.35
CA SER A 404 -23.51 3.17 -4.59
C SER A 404 -24.54 2.08 -4.86
N GLU A 405 -25.02 2.01 -6.10
CA GLU A 405 -26.00 0.99 -6.52
C GLU A 405 -25.38 -0.40 -6.52
N ILE A 406 -24.13 -0.54 -7.01
CA ILE A 406 -23.44 -1.85 -7.02
C ILE A 406 -23.09 -2.30 -5.58
N LEU A 407 -22.84 -1.39 -4.65
CA LEU A 407 -22.71 -1.74 -3.25
C LEU A 407 -23.98 -2.36 -2.71
N GLN A 408 -25.15 -1.74 -2.96
CA GLN A 408 -26.45 -2.27 -2.50
C GLN A 408 -26.72 -3.65 -3.08
N VAL A 409 -26.51 -3.85 -4.38
CA VAL A 409 -26.62 -5.16 -5.03
C VAL A 409 -25.69 -6.18 -4.38
N SER A 410 -24.45 -5.82 -4.11
CA SER A 410 -23.47 -6.72 -3.49
C SER A 410 -23.83 -7.10 -2.06
N VAL A 411 -24.32 -6.15 -1.25
CA VAL A 411 -24.80 -6.38 0.12
C VAL A 411 -26.01 -7.32 0.15
N GLU A 412 -27.00 -7.06 -0.69
CA GLU A 412 -28.22 -7.88 -0.77
C GLU A 412 -27.90 -9.31 -1.28
N SER A 413 -27.00 -9.43 -2.24
CA SER A 413 -26.50 -10.69 -2.74
C SER A 413 -25.83 -11.50 -1.62
N TYR A 414 -24.90 -10.87 -0.88
CA TYR A 414 -24.19 -11.52 0.22
C TYR A 414 -25.16 -12.01 1.33
N LYS A 415 -26.11 -11.17 1.72
CA LYS A 415 -27.17 -11.53 2.70
C LYS A 415 -28.03 -12.71 2.22
N ARG A 416 -28.43 -12.71 0.95
CA ARG A 416 -29.25 -13.77 0.35
C ARG A 416 -28.53 -15.13 0.35
N LEU A 417 -27.21 -15.13 0.06
CA LEU A 417 -26.40 -16.34 -0.04
C LEU A 417 -25.96 -16.91 1.31
N PHE A 418 -25.62 -16.02 2.26
CA PHE A 418 -24.89 -16.42 3.47
C PHE A 418 -25.62 -16.08 4.77
N ALA A 419 -26.80 -15.45 4.72
CA ALA A 419 -27.61 -15.04 5.86
C ALA A 419 -26.85 -14.16 6.89
N THR A 420 -25.83 -13.45 6.45
CA THR A 420 -25.01 -12.52 7.25
C THR A 420 -24.80 -11.21 6.47
N GLU A 421 -24.53 -10.12 7.19
CA GLU A 421 -24.15 -8.85 6.55
C GLU A 421 -22.66 -8.82 6.25
N PRO A 422 -22.25 -8.42 5.01
CA PRO A 422 -20.84 -8.14 4.76
C PRO A 422 -20.44 -6.85 5.48
N LYS A 423 -19.14 -6.73 5.77
CA LYS A 423 -18.60 -5.48 6.32
C LYS A 423 -18.29 -4.52 5.19
N ILE A 424 -18.82 -3.31 5.26
CA ILE A 424 -18.50 -2.24 4.32
C ILE A 424 -17.26 -1.51 4.83
N LYS A 425 -16.23 -1.43 4.00
CA LYS A 425 -14.94 -0.85 4.33
C LYS A 425 -14.41 0.08 3.24
N ALA A 426 -13.42 0.84 3.61
CA ALA A 426 -12.46 1.44 2.69
C ALA A 426 -11.06 1.25 3.29
N ILE A 427 -10.05 1.21 2.42
CA ILE A 427 -8.66 1.02 2.83
C ILE A 427 -7.91 2.36 2.78
N HIS A 428 -7.05 2.60 3.77
CA HIS A 428 -6.17 3.78 3.76
C HIS A 428 -4.84 3.49 3.04
N ALA A 429 -4.89 2.66 2.01
CA ALA A 429 -3.84 2.34 1.05
C ALA A 429 -4.34 2.59 -0.38
N GLY A 430 -3.48 2.44 -1.38
CA GLY A 430 -3.85 2.61 -2.79
C GLY A 430 -4.55 1.37 -3.34
N LEU A 431 -5.48 1.58 -4.27
CA LEU A 431 -6.03 0.59 -5.19
C LEU A 431 -6.11 1.23 -6.57
N GLU A 432 -6.05 0.46 -7.63
CA GLU A 432 -6.20 0.93 -9.01
C GLU A 432 -7.52 1.67 -9.26
N CYS A 433 -8.56 1.35 -8.45
CA CYS A 433 -9.90 1.97 -8.51
C CYS A 433 -9.86 3.51 -8.49
N GLY A 434 -8.94 4.11 -7.73
CA GLY A 434 -8.77 5.57 -7.69
C GLY A 434 -8.38 6.14 -9.06
N LEU A 435 -7.48 5.46 -9.79
CA LEU A 435 -7.03 5.84 -11.12
C LEU A 435 -8.11 5.64 -12.18
N PHE A 436 -8.91 4.58 -12.08
CA PHE A 436 -10.04 4.37 -12.99
C PHE A 436 -11.07 5.49 -12.83
N LEU A 437 -11.40 5.89 -11.62
CA LEU A 437 -12.38 6.94 -11.36
C LEU A 437 -11.93 8.31 -11.89
N GLU A 438 -10.63 8.59 -11.92
CA GLU A 438 -10.11 9.82 -12.52
C GLU A 438 -10.43 9.93 -14.02
N LYS A 439 -10.40 8.79 -14.74
CA LYS A 439 -10.63 8.70 -16.19
C LYS A 439 -12.08 8.40 -16.55
N TYR A 440 -12.79 7.74 -15.66
CA TYR A 440 -14.17 7.31 -15.81
C TYR A 440 -15.00 7.74 -14.60
N PRO A 441 -15.28 9.06 -14.43
CA PRO A 441 -15.87 9.61 -13.20
C PRO A 441 -17.30 9.15 -12.90
N SER A 442 -17.99 8.56 -13.88
CA SER A 442 -19.33 7.99 -13.71
C SER A 442 -19.35 6.51 -13.29
N LEU A 443 -18.17 5.89 -13.18
CA LEU A 443 -18.06 4.46 -12.89
C LEU A 443 -18.50 4.17 -11.46
N ASP A 444 -19.48 3.30 -11.26
CA ASP A 444 -19.88 2.81 -9.94
C ASP A 444 -19.07 1.56 -9.59
N MET A 445 -18.42 1.55 -8.41
CA MET A 445 -17.39 0.55 -8.13
C MET A 445 -17.56 -0.10 -6.75
N VAL A 446 -17.18 -1.38 -6.68
CA VAL A 446 -17.00 -2.15 -5.45
C VAL A 446 -15.81 -3.10 -5.61
N SER A 447 -15.10 -3.38 -4.52
CA SER A 447 -14.03 -4.40 -4.51
C SER A 447 -14.35 -5.47 -3.47
N PHE A 448 -14.15 -6.74 -3.85
CA PHE A 448 -14.24 -7.89 -2.94
C PHE A 448 -13.46 -9.08 -3.49
N GLY A 449 -13.06 -9.99 -2.59
CA GLY A 449 -12.23 -11.14 -2.95
C GLY A 449 -12.30 -12.26 -1.90
N PRO A 450 -11.56 -13.36 -2.10
CA PRO A 450 -11.41 -14.42 -1.12
C PRO A 450 -10.40 -14.01 -0.03
N THR A 451 -10.25 -14.83 1.00
CA THR A 451 -9.27 -14.56 2.07
C THR A 451 -7.86 -14.98 1.64
N LEU A 452 -6.96 -13.99 1.57
CA LEU A 452 -5.53 -14.15 1.39
C LEU A 452 -4.80 -13.73 2.68
N ARG A 453 -3.64 -14.29 2.94
CA ARG A 453 -2.78 -13.89 4.06
C ARG A 453 -1.32 -14.03 3.69
N GLY A 454 -0.49 -13.14 4.23
CA GLY A 454 0.94 -13.14 4.01
C GLY A 454 1.34 -12.80 2.57
N VAL A 455 0.49 -12.07 1.86
CA VAL A 455 0.78 -11.56 0.51
C VAL A 455 2.14 -10.85 0.46
N HIS A 456 2.76 -10.79 -0.69
CA HIS A 456 4.10 -10.23 -0.91
C HIS A 456 5.23 -10.93 -0.13
N SER A 457 4.99 -12.17 0.31
CA SER A 457 5.98 -12.97 1.01
C SER A 457 5.87 -14.46 0.66
N PRO A 458 6.90 -15.30 0.92
CA PRO A 458 6.81 -16.75 0.76
C PRO A 458 5.81 -17.45 1.70
N ASP A 459 5.23 -16.72 2.64
CA ASP A 459 4.15 -17.20 3.51
C ASP A 459 2.75 -16.95 2.93
N GLU A 460 2.67 -16.43 1.71
CA GLU A 460 1.42 -16.18 1.01
C GLU A 460 0.57 -17.44 0.91
N ARG A 461 -0.70 -17.31 1.27
CA ARG A 461 -1.65 -18.41 1.29
C ARG A 461 -3.08 -17.95 1.05
N MET A 462 -3.85 -18.75 0.37
CA MET A 462 -5.26 -18.52 0.05
C MET A 462 -6.13 -19.53 0.80
N LEU A 463 -7.15 -19.03 1.52
CA LEU A 463 -8.10 -19.87 2.28
C LEU A 463 -9.13 -20.49 1.32
N ILE A 464 -8.98 -21.77 1.04
CA ILE A 464 -9.73 -22.51 0.01
C ILE A 464 -11.26 -22.36 0.14
N PRO A 465 -11.90 -22.51 1.33
CA PRO A 465 -13.35 -22.40 1.44
C PRO A 465 -13.91 -21.02 1.06
N THR A 466 -13.09 -19.97 1.13
CA THR A 466 -13.54 -18.60 0.81
C THR A 466 -13.61 -18.34 -0.68
N VAL A 467 -12.90 -19.11 -1.50
CA VAL A 467 -12.97 -19.02 -2.97
C VAL A 467 -14.35 -19.42 -3.50
N ASP A 468 -14.99 -20.45 -2.89
CA ASP A 468 -16.37 -20.83 -3.25
C ASP A 468 -17.37 -19.72 -2.89
N LYS A 469 -17.22 -19.13 -1.71
CA LYS A 469 -18.08 -18.01 -1.30
C LYS A 469 -17.91 -16.80 -2.21
N PHE A 470 -16.67 -16.43 -2.52
CA PHE A 470 -16.35 -15.34 -3.44
C PHE A 470 -16.96 -15.58 -4.83
N TRP A 471 -16.78 -16.78 -5.39
CA TRP A 471 -17.35 -17.16 -6.68
C TRP A 471 -18.88 -17.08 -6.70
N ARG A 472 -19.55 -17.67 -5.72
CA ARG A 472 -21.01 -17.63 -5.60
C ARG A 472 -21.54 -16.20 -5.42
N HIS A 473 -20.84 -15.39 -4.63
CA HIS A 473 -21.18 -13.97 -4.45
C HIS A 473 -21.07 -13.21 -5.77
N LEU A 474 -19.97 -13.37 -6.50
CA LEU A 474 -19.77 -12.72 -7.81
C LEU A 474 -20.87 -13.13 -8.80
N LEU A 475 -21.17 -14.41 -8.93
CA LEU A 475 -22.22 -14.89 -9.87
C LEU A 475 -23.61 -14.33 -9.50
N ASP A 476 -23.95 -14.30 -8.23
CA ASP A 476 -25.24 -13.76 -7.80
C ASP A 476 -25.33 -12.24 -8.01
N VAL A 477 -24.23 -11.50 -7.81
CA VAL A 477 -24.16 -10.07 -8.16
C VAL A 477 -24.35 -9.87 -9.67
N LEU A 478 -23.68 -10.64 -10.53
CA LEU A 478 -23.78 -10.54 -11.99
C LEU A 478 -25.20 -10.84 -12.50
N ALA A 479 -25.94 -11.74 -11.85
CA ALA A 479 -27.32 -12.08 -12.18
C ALA A 479 -28.31 -10.95 -11.81
N HIS A 480 -27.96 -10.07 -10.85
CA HIS A 480 -28.83 -9.03 -10.30
C HIS A 480 -28.38 -7.60 -10.66
N ILE A 481 -27.54 -7.44 -11.65
CA ILE A 481 -27.12 -6.12 -12.15
C ILE A 481 -28.35 -5.35 -12.65
N PRO A 482 -28.49 -4.05 -12.30
CA PRO A 482 -29.64 -3.25 -12.72
C PRO A 482 -29.64 -2.98 -14.24
N ALA A 483 -30.83 -2.68 -14.76
CA ALA A 483 -30.98 -2.29 -16.16
C ALA A 483 -30.36 -0.91 -16.44
N LYS A 484 -29.97 -0.68 -17.67
CA LYS A 484 -29.62 0.66 -18.17
C LYS A 484 -30.84 1.56 -18.06
N ALA A 485 -30.60 2.84 -17.69
CA ALA A 485 -31.65 3.84 -17.57
C ALA A 485 -32.28 4.20 -18.94
#